data_33d2138ca3f1d2d66e2bce836d8d65bc
#
_entry.id   33d2138ca3f1d2d66e2bce836d8d65bc
#
_cell.length_a   1.000
_cell.length_b   1.000
_cell.length_c   1.000
_cell.angle_alpha   90.00
_cell.angle_beta   90.00
_cell.angle_gamma   90.00
#
_symmetry.space_group_name_H-M   'P 1'
#
loop_
_entity.id
_entity.type
_entity.pdbx_description
1 polymer ?
#
loop_
_entity_poly.entity_id
_entity_poly.type
_entity_poly.pdbx_seq_one_letter_code
_entity_poly.pdbx_strand_id
1 'polypeptide(L)'
;MAQLKLPIGIENFKKIRTEGYYYVDKTDVIRQILEDGCFVTLFTRPRRFGKSLNMSMLRHFFEIGTNSALFSGLSIAENHELCQNYMGKFPVVSISLKGVNARSYKDAYALLVSVINEEVGRFQFLLESDKLTKFDKTRLEALLDEHMTKSTLIGSLRKLTILLEKYYGQQVIVLIDEYDVPLAKANENGYYEDMVFLIRGLFENVLKTNDSL
;
A
#
# COMPACT_ATOMS: atom_id res chain seq x y z
N MET A 1 21.07 -17.02 -27.09
CA MET A 1 20.34 -16.80 -25.82
C MET A 1 20.09 -15.31 -25.69
N ALA A 2 18.84 -14.87 -25.54
CA ALA A 2 18.56 -13.45 -25.32
C ALA A 2 19.18 -13.05 -23.97
N GLN A 3 19.98 -11.99 -23.97
CA GLN A 3 20.62 -11.46 -22.76
C GLN A 3 19.53 -10.85 -21.88
N LEU A 4 19.25 -11.46 -20.72
CA LEU A 4 18.30 -10.92 -19.75
C LEU A 4 18.76 -9.55 -19.25
N LYS A 5 17.90 -8.55 -19.36
CA LYS A 5 18.17 -7.19 -18.87
C LYS A 5 18.11 -7.14 -17.35
N LEU A 6 19.06 -6.51 -16.70
CA LEU A 6 19.02 -6.29 -15.25
C LEU A 6 18.06 -5.12 -14.90
N PRO A 7 17.19 -5.27 -13.90
CA PRO A 7 16.19 -4.25 -13.53
C PRO A 7 16.78 -3.15 -12.63
N ILE A 8 17.85 -2.47 -13.08
CA ILE A 8 18.50 -1.44 -12.30
C ILE A 8 17.55 -0.26 -12.10
N GLY A 9 17.21 0.06 -10.83
CA GLY A 9 16.32 1.16 -10.48
C GLY A 9 14.83 0.91 -10.76
N ILE A 10 14.43 -0.33 -11.10
CA ILE A 10 13.02 -0.68 -11.34
C ILE A 10 12.44 -1.30 -10.07
N GLU A 11 11.45 -0.63 -9.48
CA GLU A 11 10.73 -1.07 -8.26
C GLU A 11 9.33 -1.64 -8.59
N ASN A 12 8.93 -1.63 -9.86
CA ASN A 12 7.62 -2.12 -10.31
C ASN A 12 7.70 -3.57 -10.79
N PHE A 13 7.08 -4.48 -10.03
CA PHE A 13 7.07 -5.91 -10.32
C PHE A 13 6.42 -6.24 -11.67
N LYS A 14 5.27 -5.63 -11.99
CA LYS A 14 4.60 -5.82 -13.27
C LYS A 14 5.52 -5.47 -14.43
N LYS A 15 6.20 -4.33 -14.36
CA LYS A 15 7.16 -3.90 -15.39
C LYS A 15 8.27 -4.92 -15.59
N ILE A 16 8.85 -5.42 -14.50
CA ILE A 16 9.92 -6.44 -14.57
C ILE A 16 9.42 -7.69 -15.30
N ARG A 17 8.22 -8.16 -14.96
CA ARG A 17 7.65 -9.39 -15.53
C ARG A 17 7.21 -9.24 -16.98
N THR A 18 6.62 -8.09 -17.34
CA THR A 18 6.08 -7.86 -18.69
C THR A 18 7.16 -7.51 -19.72
N GLU A 19 8.24 -6.85 -19.31
CA GLU A 19 9.32 -6.42 -20.20
C GLU A 19 10.52 -7.41 -20.23
N GLY A 20 10.40 -8.56 -19.56
CA GLY A 20 11.39 -9.62 -19.61
C GLY A 20 12.71 -9.31 -18.92
N TYR A 21 12.69 -8.49 -17.85
CA TYR A 21 13.87 -8.29 -17.00
C TYR A 21 14.17 -9.52 -16.17
N TYR A 22 15.43 -9.68 -15.78
CA TYR A 22 15.84 -10.69 -14.84
C TYR A 22 15.18 -10.44 -13.48
N TYR A 23 14.48 -11.43 -12.96
CA TYR A 23 13.85 -11.37 -11.64
C TYR A 23 14.40 -12.48 -10.74
N VAL A 24 14.97 -12.10 -9.61
CA VAL A 24 15.29 -13.05 -8.53
C VAL A 24 14.02 -13.37 -7.81
N ASP A 25 13.55 -14.60 -7.94
CA ASP A 25 12.28 -15.01 -7.33
C ASP A 25 12.33 -14.91 -5.80
N LYS A 26 11.44 -14.09 -5.26
CA LYS A 26 11.21 -13.90 -3.82
C LYS A 26 9.74 -14.12 -3.46
N THR A 27 8.97 -14.76 -4.35
CA THR A 27 7.53 -14.92 -4.12
C THR A 27 7.20 -15.88 -2.98
N ASP A 28 8.16 -16.68 -2.51
CA ASP A 28 8.01 -17.49 -1.29
C ASP A 28 7.67 -16.66 -0.04
N VAL A 29 8.01 -15.37 -0.04
CA VAL A 29 7.63 -14.46 1.04
C VAL A 29 6.11 -14.34 1.19
N ILE A 30 5.35 -14.53 0.12
CA ILE A 30 3.88 -14.54 0.16
C ILE A 30 3.40 -15.71 1.03
N ARG A 31 3.95 -16.91 0.76
CA ARG A 31 3.63 -18.11 1.54
C ARG A 31 3.96 -17.89 3.01
N GLN A 32 5.16 -17.36 3.32
CA GLN A 32 5.57 -17.11 4.70
C GLN A 32 4.61 -16.15 5.42
N ILE A 33 4.21 -15.04 4.79
CA ILE A 33 3.25 -14.10 5.38
C ILE A 33 1.91 -14.77 5.70
N LEU A 34 1.42 -15.59 4.77
CA LEU A 34 0.12 -16.27 4.93
C LEU A 34 0.16 -17.37 5.99
N GLU A 35 1.28 -18.10 6.08
CA GLU A 35 1.49 -19.14 7.09
C GLU A 35 1.72 -18.57 8.49
N ASP A 36 2.43 -17.45 8.61
CA ASP A 36 2.66 -16.76 9.91
C ASP A 36 1.36 -16.23 10.53
N GLY A 37 0.36 -15.93 9.71
CA GLY A 37 -0.96 -15.48 10.17
C GLY A 37 -0.94 -14.19 11.01
N CYS A 38 0.14 -13.42 10.91
CA CYS A 38 0.29 -12.17 11.66
C CYS A 38 -0.59 -11.07 11.07
N PHE A 39 -1.36 -10.39 11.91
CA PHE A 39 -2.19 -9.26 11.51
C PHE A 39 -1.37 -8.10 10.93
N VAL A 40 -0.17 -7.87 11.46
CA VAL A 40 0.78 -6.86 10.97
C VAL A 40 2.16 -7.50 10.80
N THR A 41 2.71 -7.41 9.59
CA THR A 41 4.06 -7.88 9.27
C THR A 41 4.98 -6.69 8.98
N LEU A 42 6.09 -6.61 9.69
CA LEU A 42 7.11 -5.57 9.51
C LEU A 42 8.32 -6.11 8.73
N PHE A 43 8.59 -5.55 7.56
CA PHE A 43 9.77 -5.88 6.76
C PHE A 43 10.95 -4.96 7.09
N THR A 44 11.87 -5.44 7.93
CA THR A 44 13.12 -4.75 8.24
C THR A 44 14.24 -5.25 7.33
N ARG A 45 14.56 -4.53 6.29
CA ARG A 45 15.68 -4.84 5.38
C ARG A 45 16.50 -3.58 5.12
N PRO A 46 17.82 -3.69 4.93
CA PRO A 46 18.64 -2.55 4.53
C PRO A 46 18.15 -1.91 3.22
N ARG A 47 18.56 -0.68 2.97
CA ARG A 47 18.30 -0.01 1.69
C ARG A 47 18.85 -0.84 0.52
N ARG A 48 18.18 -0.81 -0.63
CA ARG A 48 18.53 -1.55 -1.86
C ARG A 48 18.37 -3.08 -1.80
N PHE A 49 17.71 -3.62 -0.79
CA PHE A 49 17.38 -5.06 -0.69
C PHE A 49 15.99 -5.42 -1.26
N GLY A 50 15.44 -4.57 -2.12
CA GLY A 50 14.22 -4.86 -2.88
C GLY A 50 12.92 -4.75 -2.08
N LYS A 51 12.87 -3.94 -1.00
CA LYS A 51 11.62 -3.73 -0.21
C LYS A 51 10.48 -3.26 -1.09
N SER A 52 10.65 -2.14 -1.82
CA SER A 52 9.62 -1.56 -2.70
C SER A 52 9.20 -2.52 -3.81
N LEU A 53 10.14 -3.30 -4.36
CA LEU A 53 9.82 -4.34 -5.34
C LEU A 53 8.97 -5.45 -4.72
N ASN A 54 9.27 -5.88 -3.49
CA ASN A 54 8.45 -6.86 -2.79
C ASN A 54 7.05 -6.30 -2.45
N MET A 55 6.94 -5.03 -2.04
CA MET A 55 5.63 -4.37 -1.86
C MET A 55 4.84 -4.34 -3.18
N SER A 56 5.49 -4.00 -4.29
CA SER A 56 4.87 -4.06 -5.62
C SER A 56 4.43 -5.49 -5.99
N MET A 57 5.23 -6.50 -5.69
CA MET A 57 4.91 -7.90 -5.93
C MET A 57 3.70 -8.35 -5.08
N LEU A 58 3.69 -8.05 -3.78
CA LEU A 58 2.58 -8.35 -2.88
C LEU A 58 1.28 -7.70 -3.35
N ARG A 59 1.33 -6.41 -3.73
CA ARG A 59 0.19 -5.71 -4.31
C ARG A 59 -0.36 -6.47 -5.51
N HIS A 60 0.49 -6.80 -6.48
CA HIS A 60 0.06 -7.52 -7.68
C HIS A 60 -0.39 -8.94 -7.42
N PHE A 61 0.00 -9.56 -6.32
CA PHE A 61 -0.52 -10.87 -5.94
C PHE A 61 -1.94 -10.79 -5.37
N PHE A 62 -2.17 -9.90 -4.42
CA PHE A 62 -3.42 -9.86 -3.69
C PHE A 62 -4.53 -9.06 -4.38
N GLU A 63 -4.17 -8.00 -5.14
CA GLU A 63 -5.11 -7.00 -5.65
C GLU A 63 -6.14 -7.60 -6.63
N ILE A 64 -7.42 -7.33 -6.36
CA ILE A 64 -8.53 -7.70 -7.26
C ILE A 64 -8.27 -7.17 -8.67
N GLY A 65 -8.47 -8.02 -9.68
CA GLY A 65 -8.18 -7.69 -11.08
C GLY A 65 -6.72 -7.89 -11.49
N THR A 66 -5.90 -8.52 -10.64
CA THR A 66 -4.52 -8.87 -10.98
C THR A 66 -4.44 -9.79 -12.20
N ASN A 67 -3.35 -9.68 -12.93
CA ASN A 67 -3.00 -10.63 -14.01
C ASN A 67 -2.14 -11.77 -13.43
N SER A 68 -2.72 -12.94 -13.23
CA SER A 68 -2.04 -14.12 -12.70
C SER A 68 -0.82 -14.56 -13.54
N ALA A 69 -0.78 -14.23 -14.83
CA ALA A 69 0.36 -14.53 -15.71
C ALA A 69 1.66 -13.85 -15.24
N LEU A 70 1.58 -12.78 -14.43
CA LEU A 70 2.76 -12.16 -13.84
C LEU A 70 3.56 -13.12 -12.93
N PHE A 71 2.88 -14.11 -12.36
CA PHE A 71 3.48 -15.09 -11.45
C PHE A 71 3.85 -16.41 -12.11
N SER A 72 3.59 -16.57 -13.40
CA SER A 72 3.92 -17.79 -14.16
C SER A 72 5.41 -18.11 -14.07
N GLY A 73 5.73 -19.37 -13.69
CA GLY A 73 7.10 -19.85 -13.52
C GLY A 73 7.82 -19.33 -12.27
N LEU A 74 7.11 -18.74 -11.33
CA LEU A 74 7.63 -18.36 -10.01
C LEU A 74 7.16 -19.37 -8.95
N SER A 75 7.90 -19.50 -7.85
CA SER A 75 7.67 -20.53 -6.82
C SER A 75 6.27 -20.48 -6.21
N ILE A 76 5.68 -19.30 -6.03
CA ILE A 76 4.31 -19.17 -5.49
C ILE A 76 3.27 -19.80 -6.44
N ALA A 77 3.52 -19.81 -7.76
CA ALA A 77 2.57 -20.38 -8.71
C ALA A 77 2.46 -21.92 -8.61
N GLU A 78 3.43 -22.58 -7.99
CA GLU A 78 3.40 -24.01 -7.70
C GLU A 78 2.46 -24.33 -6.52
N ASN A 79 2.18 -23.35 -5.66
CA ASN A 79 1.23 -23.49 -4.57
C ASN A 79 -0.19 -23.12 -5.05
N HIS A 80 -0.86 -24.08 -5.68
CA HIS A 80 -2.18 -23.88 -6.26
C HIS A 80 -3.23 -23.48 -5.24
N GLU A 81 -3.17 -24.00 -4.01
CA GLU A 81 -4.12 -23.68 -2.94
C GLU A 81 -4.02 -22.22 -2.52
N LEU A 82 -2.81 -21.73 -2.25
CA LEU A 82 -2.62 -20.31 -1.91
C LEU A 82 -3.02 -19.39 -3.07
N CYS A 83 -2.67 -19.75 -4.30
CA CYS A 83 -3.08 -18.97 -5.46
C CYS A 83 -4.60 -18.94 -5.62
N GLN A 84 -5.29 -20.07 -5.45
CA GLN A 84 -6.75 -20.14 -5.56
C GLN A 84 -7.45 -19.32 -4.47
N ASN A 85 -6.93 -19.33 -3.24
CA ASN A 85 -7.57 -18.70 -2.10
C ASN A 85 -7.26 -17.21 -1.98
N TYR A 86 -6.07 -16.76 -2.42
CA TYR A 86 -5.57 -15.41 -2.12
C TYR A 86 -5.23 -14.55 -3.33
N MET A 87 -4.83 -15.14 -4.48
CA MET A 87 -4.40 -14.35 -5.63
C MET A 87 -5.57 -13.60 -6.26
N GLY A 88 -5.48 -12.27 -6.30
CA GLY A 88 -6.49 -11.41 -6.90
C GLY A 88 -7.81 -11.35 -6.14
N LYS A 89 -7.81 -11.59 -4.84
CA LYS A 89 -9.04 -11.71 -4.03
C LYS A 89 -9.32 -10.51 -3.13
N PHE A 90 -8.36 -9.63 -2.91
CA PHE A 90 -8.45 -8.58 -1.90
C PHE A 90 -8.39 -7.19 -2.51
N PRO A 91 -9.17 -6.22 -2.00
CA PRO A 91 -8.86 -4.83 -2.23
C PRO A 91 -7.53 -4.49 -1.55
N VAL A 92 -6.65 -3.78 -2.24
CA VAL A 92 -5.32 -3.43 -1.72
C VAL A 92 -5.15 -1.92 -1.71
N VAL A 93 -4.88 -1.36 -0.53
CA VAL A 93 -4.43 0.01 -0.32
C VAL A 93 -2.91 0.00 -0.24
N SER A 94 -2.24 0.75 -1.11
CA SER A 94 -0.78 0.72 -1.21
C SER A 94 -0.20 2.12 -1.27
N ILE A 95 0.44 2.57 -0.21
CA ILE A 95 1.07 3.89 -0.12
C ILE A 95 2.58 3.79 0.03
N SER A 96 3.30 4.74 -0.58
CA SER A 96 4.73 4.92 -0.34
C SER A 96 4.98 6.33 0.18
N LEU A 97 5.61 6.42 1.35
CA LEU A 97 5.96 7.69 1.97
C LEU A 97 7.33 8.23 1.51
N LYS A 98 7.92 7.62 0.47
CA LYS A 98 9.20 8.02 -0.13
C LYS A 98 9.22 9.50 -0.55
N GLY A 99 8.10 10.00 -1.06
CA GLY A 99 7.93 11.38 -1.51
C GLY A 99 7.72 12.40 -0.39
N VAL A 100 7.44 11.99 0.84
CA VAL A 100 7.20 12.90 1.98
C VAL A 100 8.53 13.39 2.54
N ASN A 101 9.20 14.23 1.76
CA ASN A 101 10.53 14.76 2.03
C ASN A 101 10.49 16.28 1.89
N ALA A 102 10.30 17.00 2.99
CA ALA A 102 10.15 18.44 3.00
C ALA A 102 11.01 19.11 4.08
N ARG A 103 11.24 20.42 3.93
CA ARG A 103 12.01 21.23 4.87
C ARG A 103 11.17 21.83 6.00
N SER A 104 9.84 21.78 5.85
CA SER A 104 8.90 22.28 6.87
C SER A 104 7.80 21.26 7.13
N TYR A 105 7.22 21.32 8.34
CA TYR A 105 6.05 20.49 8.68
C TYR A 105 4.86 20.78 7.75
N LYS A 106 4.63 22.04 7.40
CA LYS A 106 3.53 22.42 6.50
C LYS A 106 3.65 21.73 5.13
N ASP A 107 4.84 21.74 4.56
CA ASP A 107 5.07 21.11 3.25
C ASP A 107 5.03 19.58 3.35
N ALA A 108 5.59 18.99 4.41
CA ALA A 108 5.52 17.57 4.69
C ALA A 108 4.07 17.09 4.86
N TYR A 109 3.25 17.88 5.56
CA TYR A 109 1.82 17.64 5.70
C TYR A 109 1.10 17.65 4.35
N ALA A 110 1.34 18.64 3.51
CA ALA A 110 0.74 18.73 2.18
C ALA A 110 1.16 17.55 1.28
N LEU A 111 2.43 17.13 1.33
CA LEU A 111 2.91 15.94 0.61
C LEU A 111 2.23 14.66 1.10
N LEU A 112 2.03 14.51 2.42
CA LEU A 112 1.33 13.35 2.97
C LEU A 112 -0.15 13.34 2.54
N VAL A 113 -0.83 14.48 2.54
CA VAL A 113 -2.19 14.62 1.99
C VAL A 113 -2.22 14.18 0.53
N SER A 114 -1.26 14.63 -0.28
CA SER A 114 -1.17 14.26 -1.71
C SER A 114 -1.01 12.74 -1.90
N VAL A 115 -0.16 12.08 -1.10
CA VAL A 115 0.02 10.62 -1.16
C VAL A 115 -1.27 9.88 -0.84
N ILE A 116 -1.98 10.30 0.19
CA ILE A 116 -3.27 9.69 0.56
C ILE A 116 -4.32 9.94 -0.52
N ASN A 117 -4.39 11.17 -1.01
CA ASN A 117 -5.36 11.58 -2.02
C ASN A 117 -5.18 10.81 -3.33
N GLU A 118 -3.93 10.63 -3.78
CA GLU A 118 -3.60 9.82 -4.96
C GLU A 118 -4.07 8.36 -4.80
N GLU A 119 -3.84 7.75 -3.65
CA GLU A 119 -4.29 6.37 -3.41
C GLU A 119 -5.82 6.27 -3.32
N VAL A 120 -6.49 7.22 -2.64
CA VAL A 120 -7.96 7.30 -2.57
C VAL A 120 -8.56 7.50 -3.96
N GLY A 121 -7.92 8.31 -4.81
CA GLY A 121 -8.34 8.59 -6.19
C GLY A 121 -8.50 7.33 -7.03
N ARG A 122 -7.74 6.27 -6.78
CA ARG A 122 -7.89 4.96 -7.43
C ARG A 122 -9.27 4.33 -7.21
N PHE A 123 -9.92 4.71 -6.13
CA PHE A 123 -11.21 4.18 -5.68
C PHE A 123 -12.35 5.21 -5.87
N GLN A 124 -12.15 6.26 -6.65
CA GLN A 124 -13.16 7.30 -6.89
C GLN A 124 -14.47 6.74 -7.46
N PHE A 125 -14.42 5.62 -8.18
CA PHE A 125 -15.61 4.92 -8.71
C PHE A 125 -16.61 4.52 -7.60
N LEU A 126 -16.18 4.44 -6.35
CA LEU A 126 -17.06 4.17 -5.21
C LEU A 126 -18.13 5.25 -5.02
N LEU A 127 -17.91 6.48 -5.50
CA LEU A 127 -18.91 7.56 -5.44
C LEU A 127 -20.17 7.22 -6.24
N GLU A 128 -20.02 6.45 -7.31
CA GLU A 128 -21.14 6.03 -8.16
C GLU A 128 -21.79 4.71 -7.69
N SER A 129 -21.28 4.09 -6.63
CA SER A 129 -21.75 2.79 -6.16
C SER A 129 -23.06 2.89 -5.38
N ASP A 130 -24.00 1.99 -5.67
CA ASP A 130 -25.23 1.81 -4.89
C ASP A 130 -25.01 1.03 -3.58
N LYS A 131 -23.84 0.39 -3.41
CA LYS A 131 -23.50 -0.34 -2.17
C LYS A 131 -23.12 0.60 -1.03
N LEU A 132 -22.78 1.84 -1.32
CA LEU A 132 -22.38 2.84 -0.34
C LEU A 132 -23.52 3.83 -0.07
N THR A 133 -23.73 4.12 1.23
CA THR A 133 -24.70 5.12 1.66
C THR A 133 -24.23 6.55 1.28
N LYS A 134 -25.16 7.50 1.29
CA LYS A 134 -24.81 8.92 1.12
C LYS A 134 -23.74 9.38 2.11
N PHE A 135 -23.81 8.90 3.35
CA PHE A 135 -22.81 9.21 4.38
C PHE A 135 -21.42 8.65 4.05
N ASP A 136 -21.36 7.43 3.49
CA ASP A 136 -20.10 6.81 3.07
C ASP A 136 -19.48 7.61 1.90
N LYS A 137 -20.29 8.06 0.93
CA LYS A 137 -19.84 8.88 -0.19
C LYS A 137 -19.29 10.23 0.29
N THR A 138 -19.97 10.91 1.21
CA THR A 138 -19.46 12.16 1.82
C THR A 138 -18.12 11.94 2.55
N ARG A 139 -17.93 10.79 3.20
CA ARG A 139 -16.63 10.44 3.79
C ARG A 139 -15.54 10.25 2.73
N LEU A 140 -15.87 9.62 1.59
CA LEU A 140 -14.93 9.45 0.49
C LEU A 140 -14.56 10.80 -0.13
N GLU A 141 -15.53 11.69 -0.34
CA GLU A 141 -15.31 13.07 -0.82
C GLU A 141 -14.34 13.82 0.10
N ALA A 142 -14.49 13.69 1.42
CA ALA A 142 -13.57 14.31 2.37
C ALA A 142 -12.14 13.71 2.32
N LEU A 143 -11.97 12.49 1.84
CA LEU A 143 -10.65 11.87 1.60
C LEU A 143 -10.04 12.29 0.26
N LEU A 144 -10.84 12.79 -0.67
CA LEU A 144 -10.41 13.33 -1.96
C LEU A 144 -10.12 14.84 -1.90
N ASP A 145 -10.35 15.49 -0.75
CA ASP A 145 -10.06 16.91 -0.58
C ASP A 145 -8.54 17.13 -0.42
N GLU A 146 -7.95 17.93 -1.30
CA GLU A 146 -6.53 18.33 -1.24
C GLU A 146 -6.19 19.17 0.01
N HIS A 147 -7.21 19.69 0.71
CA HIS A 147 -7.09 20.47 1.94
C HIS A 147 -7.60 19.71 3.17
N MET A 148 -7.41 18.37 3.20
CA MET A 148 -7.81 17.56 4.35
C MET A 148 -7.40 18.19 5.68
N THR A 149 -8.31 18.15 6.65
CA THR A 149 -7.96 18.50 8.03
C THR A 149 -7.05 17.42 8.65
N LYS A 150 -6.31 17.78 9.70
CA LYS A 150 -5.44 16.84 10.42
C LYS A 150 -6.20 15.60 10.91
N SER A 151 -7.43 15.77 11.42
CA SER A 151 -8.27 14.66 11.86
C SER A 151 -8.74 13.77 10.71
N THR A 152 -9.02 14.35 9.54
CA THR A 152 -9.36 13.59 8.34
C THR A 152 -8.18 12.76 7.85
N LEU A 153 -6.99 13.36 7.78
CA LEU A 153 -5.77 12.72 7.37
C LEU A 153 -5.39 11.55 8.30
N ILE A 154 -5.40 11.77 9.61
CA ILE A 154 -5.11 10.74 10.62
C ILE A 154 -6.07 9.53 10.49
N GLY A 155 -7.34 9.76 10.21
CA GLY A 155 -8.33 8.71 10.03
C GLY A 155 -8.48 8.17 8.61
N SER A 156 -7.71 8.66 7.64
CA SER A 156 -7.94 8.43 6.21
C SER A 156 -7.85 6.96 5.81
N LEU A 157 -6.76 6.27 6.15
CA LEU A 157 -6.55 4.87 5.77
C LEU A 157 -7.62 3.97 6.37
N ARG A 158 -7.96 4.14 7.64
CA ARG A 158 -9.04 3.37 8.28
C ARG A 158 -10.40 3.61 7.63
N LYS A 159 -10.72 4.87 7.31
CA LYS A 159 -11.98 5.18 6.61
C LYS A 159 -12.02 4.54 5.23
N LEU A 160 -10.91 4.58 4.50
CA LEU A 160 -10.80 3.95 3.18
C LEU A 160 -10.98 2.44 3.26
N THR A 161 -10.33 1.75 4.22
CA THR A 161 -10.49 0.29 4.38
C THR A 161 -11.94 -0.09 4.68
N ILE A 162 -12.64 0.63 5.55
CA ILE A 162 -14.07 0.42 5.84
C ILE A 162 -14.93 0.55 4.57
N LEU A 163 -14.68 1.57 3.74
CA LEU A 163 -15.43 1.79 2.51
C LEU A 163 -15.18 0.67 1.48
N LEU A 164 -13.94 0.22 1.37
CA LEU A 164 -13.55 -0.86 0.48
C LEU A 164 -14.15 -2.21 0.93
N GLU A 165 -14.09 -2.52 2.22
CA GLU A 165 -14.72 -3.72 2.78
C GLU A 165 -16.22 -3.74 2.50
N LYS A 166 -16.93 -2.62 2.75
CA LYS A 166 -18.36 -2.51 2.43
C LYS A 166 -18.66 -2.77 0.95
N TYR A 167 -17.81 -2.27 0.06
CA TYR A 167 -18.02 -2.40 -1.37
C TYR A 167 -17.72 -3.82 -1.87
N TYR A 168 -16.57 -4.38 -1.48
CA TYR A 168 -16.10 -5.67 -1.97
C TYR A 168 -16.63 -6.86 -1.16
N GLY A 169 -17.06 -6.65 0.08
CA GLY A 169 -17.44 -7.73 1.01
C GLY A 169 -16.24 -8.58 1.43
N GLN A 170 -15.06 -7.99 1.43
CA GLN A 170 -13.77 -8.66 1.66
C GLN A 170 -12.85 -7.75 2.46
N GLN A 171 -12.07 -8.34 3.38
CA GLN A 171 -11.03 -7.63 4.12
C GLN A 171 -10.04 -6.93 3.18
N VAL A 172 -9.40 -5.88 3.66
CA VAL A 172 -8.50 -5.02 2.88
C VAL A 172 -7.06 -5.27 3.29
N ILE A 173 -6.18 -5.40 2.33
CA ILE A 173 -4.73 -5.45 2.61
C ILE A 173 -4.16 -4.04 2.50
N VAL A 174 -3.42 -3.61 3.51
CA VAL A 174 -2.73 -2.31 3.53
C VAL A 174 -1.23 -2.52 3.44
N LEU A 175 -0.63 -1.95 2.41
CA LEU A 175 0.82 -1.97 2.16
C LEU A 175 1.39 -0.56 2.35
N ILE A 176 2.37 -0.42 3.25
CA ILE A 176 3.01 0.86 3.55
C ILE A 176 4.51 0.74 3.32
N ASP A 177 5.05 1.49 2.36
CA ASP A 177 6.48 1.51 2.05
C ASP A 177 7.14 2.82 2.47
N GLU A 178 8.45 2.77 2.79
CA GLU A 178 9.30 3.91 3.14
C GLU A 178 8.74 4.78 4.29
N TYR A 179 8.10 4.14 5.28
CA TYR A 179 7.42 4.82 6.40
C TYR A 179 8.38 5.62 7.30
N ASP A 180 9.67 5.33 7.26
CA ASP A 180 10.73 5.98 8.03
C ASP A 180 11.21 7.30 7.41
N VAL A 181 10.98 7.52 6.10
CA VAL A 181 11.45 8.71 5.37
C VAL A 181 10.89 10.02 5.96
N PRO A 182 9.57 10.18 6.22
CA PRO A 182 9.05 11.41 6.81
C PRO A 182 9.67 11.73 8.17
N LEU A 183 9.90 10.71 8.99
CA LEU A 183 10.46 10.87 10.34
C LEU A 183 11.94 11.27 10.30
N ALA A 184 12.72 10.61 9.43
CA ALA A 184 14.13 10.97 9.22
C ALA A 184 14.27 12.44 8.76
N LYS A 185 13.44 12.86 7.79
CA LYS A 185 13.45 14.24 7.28
C LYS A 185 12.98 15.27 8.29
N ALA A 186 11.98 14.92 9.09
CA ALA A 186 11.50 15.77 10.17
C ALA A 186 12.56 15.98 11.24
N ASN A 187 13.34 14.95 11.57
CA ASN A 187 14.46 15.05 12.50
C ASN A 187 15.57 15.96 11.97
N GLU A 188 15.93 15.83 10.69
CA GLU A 188 16.94 16.69 10.03
C GLU A 188 16.52 18.18 10.01
N ASN A 189 15.20 18.48 10.01
CA ASN A 189 14.66 19.83 9.81
C ASN A 189 13.93 20.39 11.03
N GLY A 190 13.97 19.73 12.18
CA GLY A 190 13.52 20.27 13.47
C GLY A 190 11.99 20.25 13.72
N TYR A 191 11.22 19.42 12.99
CA TYR A 191 9.77 19.24 13.21
C TYR A 191 9.39 17.78 13.53
N TYR A 192 10.32 17.04 14.17
CA TYR A 192 10.19 15.61 14.44
C TYR A 192 8.95 15.24 15.24
N GLU A 193 8.69 15.93 16.34
CA GLU A 193 7.57 15.61 17.25
C GLU A 193 6.20 15.73 16.55
N ASP A 194 6.03 16.77 15.75
CA ASP A 194 4.79 16.98 14.98
C ASP A 194 4.58 15.87 13.95
N MET A 195 5.66 15.44 13.27
CA MET A 195 5.59 14.37 12.30
C MET A 195 5.35 13.01 12.95
N VAL A 196 5.99 12.73 14.09
CA VAL A 196 5.75 11.51 14.88
C VAL A 196 4.28 11.44 15.29
N PHE A 197 3.71 12.53 15.80
CA PHE A 197 2.30 12.56 16.17
C PHE A 197 1.39 12.22 14.97
N LEU A 198 1.68 12.77 13.80
CA LEU A 198 0.88 12.58 12.60
C LEU A 198 0.98 11.14 12.06
N ILE A 199 2.20 10.63 11.89
CA ILE A 199 2.46 9.28 11.37
C ILE A 199 1.95 8.20 12.34
N ARG A 200 2.20 8.39 13.65
CA ARG A 200 1.65 7.50 14.68
C ARG A 200 0.14 7.46 14.63
N GLY A 201 -0.52 8.62 14.57
CA GLY A 201 -1.97 8.68 14.49
C GLY A 201 -2.52 7.97 13.26
N LEU A 202 -1.91 8.15 12.09
CA LEU A 202 -2.28 7.49 10.84
C LEU A 202 -2.18 5.96 10.96
N PHE A 203 -1.06 5.45 11.50
CA PHE A 203 -0.82 4.01 11.60
C PHE A 203 -1.63 3.35 12.71
N GLU A 204 -1.73 3.97 13.88
CA GLU A 204 -2.53 3.42 14.98
C GLU A 204 -4.00 3.27 14.58
N ASN A 205 -4.56 4.23 13.85
CA ASN A 205 -5.94 4.13 13.39
C ASN A 205 -6.19 3.00 12.39
N VAL A 206 -5.23 2.69 11.52
CA VAL A 206 -5.41 1.64 10.53
C VAL A 206 -4.99 0.26 11.04
N LEU A 207 -3.93 0.18 11.86
CA LEU A 207 -3.35 -1.10 12.31
C LEU A 207 -3.89 -1.60 13.64
N LYS A 208 -4.52 -0.74 14.45
CA LYS A 208 -5.13 -1.13 15.74
C LYS A 208 -6.64 -1.00 15.64
N THR A 209 -7.38 -1.99 16.13
CA THR A 209 -8.86 -1.94 16.21
C THR A 209 -9.55 -1.64 14.87
N ASN A 210 -9.07 -2.25 13.80
CA ASN A 210 -9.64 -2.12 12.45
C ASN A 210 -10.02 -3.50 11.92
N ASP A 211 -11.28 -3.86 12.07
CA ASP A 211 -11.81 -5.18 11.68
C ASP A 211 -11.89 -5.34 10.15
N SER A 212 -11.66 -4.26 9.40
CA SER A 212 -11.65 -4.27 7.92
C SER A 212 -10.33 -4.73 7.30
N LEU A 213 -9.27 -5.02 8.09
CA LEU A 213 -8.00 -5.56 7.62
C LEU A 213 -7.98 -7.07 7.58
#